data_54af975defc1bc245c0b9bd189a6d991
#
_entry.id   54af975defc1bc245c0b9bd189a6d991
#
_cell.length_a   1.000
_cell.length_b   1.000
_cell.length_c   1.000
_cell.angle_alpha   90.00
_cell.angle_beta   90.00
_cell.angle_gamma   90.00
#
_symmetry.space_group_name_H-M   'P 1'
#
loop_
_entity.id
_entity.type
_entity.pdbx_description
1 polymer ?
#
loop_
_entity_poly.entity_id
_entity_poly.type
_entity_poly.pdbx_seq_one_letter_code
_entity_poly.pdbx_strand_id
1 'polypeptide(L)'
;MEESKELQGVYKIFRTAIYVSLLIEFFMYAIDPEMMDYWNGVVCDVHSRIKSWFLYHDDHLAYSKIATFALICITCVGTRNKKHLEFNARKQVLYPLVCGIALLIVAVWLFNLTTDLRLYSLRLNIILYMATSVVGTILVHVALDNISKFLKEGLLKDRFNLENESFEQCTELVENKYSVNIPMRFYYKGKFRKGWCNITNPFRGTWVVGTPGSGKTFSIIEPFIRQHSAKGFAMVVYDYKWPTLATKLYYHYLKNQKLGNLPEGCKFSVINFVDVEYSRRVNPIQQKYINNLAAASETAETLLESLQKGKKEGGGGSDQFFQTSAVNFLAACIYFFVNYEKEPYDKEGNKLRAEMTEEPQTKRLKPTGRVLDAQGNEAEPAYWLGKYSDMPHILSFLNESYQTIFEVLETDNEVAPLLGPFQTALKNKAMEQLEGMIGTLRVYTSRLATKESYWIFHKDGDDFDLKVSDPKNPSYLLIANDPEMESIIGALNALILNRLVTRVNTDQGRNIPVSIIVDELPTLYFHLSLIHISEPTRQEAI
;
A
#
# COMPACT_ATOMS: atom_id res chain seq x y z
N MET A 1 5.01 -18.90 -13.01
CA MET A 1 5.98 -17.99 -13.69
C MET A 1 6.98 -18.75 -14.55
N GLU A 2 7.36 -19.98 -14.22
CA GLU A 2 8.25 -20.85 -15.02
C GLU A 2 7.58 -21.39 -16.30
N GLU A 3 6.36 -21.90 -16.24
CA GLU A 3 5.59 -22.31 -17.43
C GLU A 3 5.52 -21.26 -18.54
N SER A 4 5.49 -19.97 -18.18
CA SER A 4 5.45 -18.89 -19.16
C SER A 4 6.78 -18.65 -19.88
N LYS A 5 7.91 -19.09 -19.31
CA LYS A 5 9.25 -18.97 -19.93
C LYS A 5 9.52 -20.11 -20.91
N GLU A 6 9.09 -21.33 -20.58
CA GLU A 6 9.22 -22.49 -21.46
C GLU A 6 8.38 -22.34 -22.74
N LEU A 7 7.11 -21.92 -22.60
CA LEU A 7 6.25 -21.59 -23.73
C LEU A 7 6.83 -20.50 -24.65
N GLN A 8 7.54 -19.51 -24.08
CA GLN A 8 8.23 -18.49 -24.87
C GLN A 8 9.42 -19.05 -25.65
N GLY A 9 10.13 -20.03 -25.08
CA GLY A 9 11.21 -20.75 -25.76
C GLY A 9 10.69 -21.49 -26.99
N VAL A 10 9.61 -22.26 -26.80
CA VAL A 10 8.94 -23.02 -27.87
C VAL A 10 8.42 -22.09 -28.98
N TYR A 11 7.78 -21.00 -28.64
CA TYR A 11 7.31 -20.01 -29.62
C TYR A 11 8.45 -19.41 -30.46
N LYS A 12 9.60 -19.10 -29.83
CA LYS A 12 10.77 -18.60 -30.55
C LYS A 12 11.30 -19.64 -31.57
N ILE A 13 11.33 -20.92 -31.17
CA ILE A 13 11.77 -22.01 -32.04
C ILE A 13 10.85 -22.12 -33.26
N PHE A 14 9.53 -22.16 -33.07
CA PHE A 14 8.57 -22.23 -34.17
C PHE A 14 8.62 -21.00 -35.10
N ARG A 15 8.80 -19.80 -34.52
CA ARG A 15 8.98 -18.58 -35.30
C ARG A 15 10.24 -18.64 -36.17
N THR A 16 11.34 -19.18 -35.63
CA THR A 16 12.56 -19.37 -36.41
C THR A 16 12.35 -20.41 -37.50
N ALA A 17 11.61 -21.49 -37.22
CA ALA A 17 11.29 -22.52 -38.16
C ALA A 17 10.54 -22.02 -39.41
N ILE A 18 9.67 -21.00 -39.31
CA ILE A 18 9.00 -20.37 -40.46
C ILE A 18 10.03 -19.80 -41.44
N TYR A 19 11.02 -19.06 -40.95
CA TYR A 19 12.03 -18.43 -41.80
C TYR A 19 13.04 -19.42 -42.30
N VAL A 20 13.34 -20.47 -41.51
CA VAL A 20 14.19 -21.60 -41.97
C VAL A 20 13.49 -22.37 -43.08
N SER A 21 12.19 -22.66 -42.98
CA SER A 21 11.40 -23.28 -44.04
C SER A 21 11.45 -22.48 -45.34
N LEU A 22 11.37 -21.15 -45.25
CA LEU A 22 11.47 -20.26 -46.41
C LEU A 22 12.88 -20.26 -47.01
N LEU A 23 13.92 -20.31 -46.18
CA LEU A 23 15.30 -20.44 -46.67
C LEU A 23 15.55 -21.78 -47.38
N ILE A 24 15.01 -22.88 -46.84
CA ILE A 24 15.09 -24.20 -47.49
C ILE A 24 14.35 -24.15 -48.84
N GLU A 25 13.17 -23.54 -48.90
CA GLU A 25 12.43 -23.36 -50.14
C GLU A 25 13.26 -22.59 -51.17
N PHE A 26 13.90 -21.49 -50.77
CA PHE A 26 14.76 -20.73 -51.69
C PHE A 26 15.98 -21.53 -52.12
N PHE A 27 16.59 -22.30 -51.25
CA PHE A 27 17.68 -23.21 -51.59
C PHE A 27 17.26 -24.25 -52.62
N MET A 28 16.03 -24.77 -52.51
CA MET A 28 15.54 -25.80 -53.42
C MET A 28 15.15 -25.31 -54.83
N TYR A 29 14.57 -24.09 -54.88
CA TYR A 29 13.96 -23.60 -56.13
C TYR A 29 14.68 -22.41 -56.77
N ALA A 30 15.49 -21.66 -56.04
CA ALA A 30 16.18 -20.48 -56.54
C ALA A 30 17.58 -20.80 -57.09
N ILE A 31 18.19 -21.92 -56.68
CA ILE A 31 19.54 -22.31 -57.13
C ILE A 31 19.41 -23.07 -58.43
N ASP A 32 20.05 -22.53 -59.50
CA ASP A 32 20.06 -23.15 -60.84
C ASP A 32 20.97 -24.37 -60.78
N PRO A 33 20.53 -25.54 -61.33
CA PRO A 33 21.38 -26.75 -61.43
C PRO A 33 22.73 -26.51 -62.12
N GLU A 34 22.81 -25.58 -63.08
CA GLU A 34 24.06 -25.20 -63.73
C GLU A 34 25.11 -24.56 -62.86
N MET A 35 24.67 -23.95 -61.69
CA MET A 35 25.57 -23.42 -60.67
C MET A 35 26.08 -24.49 -59.72
N MET A 36 25.47 -25.67 -59.68
CA MET A 36 25.83 -26.75 -58.76
C MET A 36 27.16 -27.41 -59.06
N ASP A 37 27.62 -27.37 -60.30
CA ASP A 37 28.94 -27.88 -60.67
C ASP A 37 30.11 -27.17 -60.00
N TYR A 38 29.85 -25.96 -59.49
CA TYR A 38 30.80 -25.17 -58.71
C TYR A 38 30.77 -25.45 -57.19
N TRP A 39 29.78 -26.22 -56.73
CA TRP A 39 29.58 -26.44 -55.27
C TRP A 39 30.13 -27.81 -54.87
N ASN A 40 30.71 -27.88 -53.65
CA ASN A 40 31.22 -29.13 -53.11
C ASN A 40 30.15 -30.22 -53.08
N GLY A 41 30.53 -31.46 -53.41
CA GLY A 41 29.65 -32.63 -53.52
C GLY A 41 28.68 -32.83 -52.33
N VAL A 42 29.06 -32.37 -51.14
CA VAL A 42 28.23 -32.40 -49.92
C VAL A 42 26.94 -31.57 -50.11
N VAL A 43 27.00 -30.41 -50.76
CA VAL A 43 25.83 -29.54 -50.97
C VAL A 43 24.90 -30.14 -52.01
N CYS A 44 25.46 -30.76 -53.07
CA CYS A 44 24.69 -31.50 -54.09
C CYS A 44 23.96 -32.70 -53.43
N ASP A 45 24.65 -33.46 -52.58
CA ASP A 45 24.04 -34.57 -51.83
C ASP A 45 22.91 -34.14 -50.90
N VAL A 46 23.07 -33.02 -50.18
CA VAL A 46 22.02 -32.45 -49.31
C VAL A 46 20.82 -31.99 -50.15
N HIS A 47 21.06 -31.28 -51.26
CA HIS A 47 20.00 -30.84 -52.17
C HIS A 47 19.22 -32.04 -52.76
N SER A 48 19.89 -33.09 -53.25
CA SER A 48 19.27 -34.31 -53.82
C SER A 48 18.43 -35.04 -52.75
N ARG A 49 18.92 -35.14 -51.50
CA ARG A 49 18.17 -35.75 -50.39
C ARG A 49 16.93 -34.95 -50.02
N ILE A 50 17.01 -33.61 -49.95
CA ILE A 50 15.85 -32.76 -49.65
C ILE A 50 14.85 -32.79 -50.79
N LYS A 51 15.31 -32.86 -52.05
CA LYS A 51 14.44 -32.96 -53.23
C LYS A 51 13.63 -34.27 -53.26
N SER A 52 14.10 -35.33 -52.59
CA SER A 52 13.32 -36.58 -52.43
C SER A 52 12.18 -36.48 -51.41
N TRP A 53 12.09 -35.41 -50.66
CA TRP A 53 10.99 -35.20 -49.67
C TRP A 53 9.70 -34.78 -50.38
N PHE A 54 8.57 -35.26 -49.91
CA PHE A 54 7.24 -34.95 -50.43
C PHE A 54 6.95 -33.47 -50.64
N LEU A 55 7.50 -32.59 -49.78
CA LEU A 55 7.31 -31.14 -49.85
C LEU A 55 8.02 -30.45 -51.01
N TYR A 56 9.08 -31.07 -51.57
CA TYR A 56 9.96 -30.47 -52.58
C TYR A 56 10.13 -31.35 -53.83
N HIS A 57 9.34 -32.43 -53.91
CA HIS A 57 9.35 -33.35 -55.04
C HIS A 57 8.54 -32.75 -56.20
N ASP A 58 9.04 -32.88 -57.39
CA ASP A 58 8.40 -32.54 -58.68
C ASP A 58 7.77 -31.14 -58.76
N ASP A 59 8.59 -30.08 -58.62
CA ASP A 59 8.24 -28.68 -58.91
C ASP A 59 6.93 -28.16 -58.30
N HIS A 60 6.41 -28.84 -57.31
CA HIS A 60 5.19 -28.46 -56.61
C HIS A 60 5.43 -27.40 -55.54
N LEU A 61 5.83 -26.19 -55.95
CA LEU A 61 6.01 -25.03 -55.10
C LEU A 61 4.80 -24.75 -54.17
N ALA A 62 3.59 -25.14 -54.63
CA ALA A 62 2.38 -24.97 -53.84
C ALA A 62 2.40 -25.74 -52.51
N TYR A 63 2.98 -26.94 -52.46
CA TYR A 63 3.06 -27.75 -51.24
C TYR A 63 3.97 -27.09 -50.19
N SER A 64 5.09 -26.53 -50.59
CA SER A 64 5.99 -25.78 -49.75
C SER A 64 5.28 -24.53 -49.14
N LYS A 65 4.53 -23.79 -49.97
CA LYS A 65 3.75 -22.63 -49.49
C LYS A 65 2.65 -23.01 -48.49
N ILE A 66 1.94 -24.12 -48.75
CA ILE A 66 0.93 -24.64 -47.81
C ILE A 66 1.58 -25.06 -46.48
N ALA A 67 2.73 -25.74 -46.54
CA ALA A 67 3.47 -26.13 -45.35
C ALA A 67 3.93 -24.91 -44.52
N THR A 68 4.48 -23.88 -45.17
CA THR A 68 4.86 -22.63 -44.52
C THR A 68 3.65 -21.93 -43.90
N PHE A 69 2.53 -21.88 -44.61
CA PHE A 69 1.28 -21.31 -44.08
C PHE A 69 0.77 -22.09 -42.86
N ALA A 70 0.76 -23.42 -42.89
CA ALA A 70 0.38 -24.27 -41.76
C ALA A 70 1.30 -24.04 -40.57
N LEU A 71 2.61 -23.90 -40.80
CA LEU A 71 3.58 -23.59 -39.73
C LEU A 71 3.33 -22.20 -39.12
N ILE A 72 2.94 -21.20 -39.91
CA ILE A 72 2.53 -19.89 -39.41
C ILE A 72 1.28 -20.01 -38.53
N CYS A 73 0.27 -20.76 -38.96
CA CYS A 73 -0.95 -20.99 -38.19
C CYS A 73 -0.65 -21.62 -36.82
N ILE A 74 0.18 -22.67 -36.78
CA ILE A 74 0.59 -23.34 -35.54
C ILE A 74 1.35 -22.39 -34.63
N THR A 75 2.29 -21.62 -35.20
CA THR A 75 3.09 -20.66 -34.44
C THR A 75 2.22 -19.58 -33.80
N CYS A 76 1.23 -19.07 -34.51
CA CYS A 76 0.36 -18.00 -34.04
C CYS A 76 -0.54 -18.43 -32.87
N VAL A 77 -0.80 -19.73 -32.66
CA VAL A 77 -1.48 -20.25 -31.47
C VAL A 77 -0.71 -19.93 -30.16
N GLY A 78 0.65 -19.88 -30.25
CA GLY A 78 1.54 -19.61 -29.11
C GLY A 78 1.80 -18.14 -28.79
N THR A 79 1.19 -17.17 -29.48
CA THR A 79 1.49 -15.74 -29.28
C THR A 79 1.11 -15.23 -27.91
N ARG A 80 1.92 -14.28 -27.38
CA ARG A 80 1.70 -13.66 -26.08
C ARG A 80 0.67 -12.53 -26.19
N ASN A 81 -0.28 -12.48 -25.26
CA ASN A 81 -1.25 -11.40 -25.19
C ASN A 81 -0.60 -10.07 -24.78
N LYS A 82 -1.03 -8.95 -25.38
CA LYS A 82 -0.72 -7.58 -24.93
C LYS A 82 -2.01 -6.92 -24.46
N LYS A 83 -2.04 -6.48 -23.21
CA LYS A 83 -3.16 -5.69 -22.66
C LYS A 83 -3.28 -4.35 -23.39
N HIS A 84 -4.52 -3.93 -23.69
CA HIS A 84 -4.87 -2.64 -24.28
C HIS A 84 -4.33 -2.40 -25.70
N LEU A 85 -4.68 -3.25 -26.64
CA LEU A 85 -4.56 -2.94 -28.05
C LEU A 85 -5.89 -2.36 -28.55
N GLU A 86 -5.86 -1.13 -29.06
CA GLU A 86 -6.95 -0.63 -29.90
C GLU A 86 -6.98 -1.51 -31.16
N PHE A 87 -7.90 -2.46 -31.19
CA PHE A 87 -7.99 -3.44 -32.27
C PHE A 87 -8.80 -2.88 -33.44
N ASN A 88 -8.15 -2.70 -34.58
CA ASN A 88 -8.80 -2.37 -35.82
C ASN A 88 -8.69 -3.54 -36.82
N ALA A 89 -9.76 -4.35 -36.87
CA ALA A 89 -9.80 -5.57 -37.70
C ALA A 89 -9.43 -5.30 -39.17
N ARG A 90 -9.84 -4.17 -39.75
CA ARG A 90 -9.56 -3.86 -41.16
C ARG A 90 -8.06 -3.61 -41.40
N LYS A 91 -7.44 -2.76 -40.59
CA LYS A 91 -6.04 -2.36 -40.78
C LYS A 91 -5.03 -3.39 -40.29
N GLN A 92 -5.35 -4.10 -39.20
CA GLN A 92 -4.40 -5.00 -38.54
C GLN A 92 -4.54 -6.47 -38.96
N VAL A 93 -5.68 -6.87 -39.54
CA VAL A 93 -5.94 -8.25 -39.97
C VAL A 93 -6.27 -8.31 -41.45
N LEU A 94 -7.35 -7.67 -41.90
CA LEU A 94 -7.90 -7.86 -43.23
C LEU A 94 -6.90 -7.42 -44.32
N TYR A 95 -6.37 -6.21 -44.25
CA TYR A 95 -5.44 -5.71 -45.27
C TYR A 95 -4.13 -6.51 -45.30
N PRO A 96 -3.42 -6.78 -44.20
CA PRO A 96 -2.22 -7.58 -44.22
C PRO A 96 -2.46 -9.02 -44.72
N LEU A 97 -3.60 -9.63 -44.33
CA LEU A 97 -3.92 -11.00 -44.77
C LEU A 97 -4.19 -11.08 -46.27
N VAL A 98 -5.06 -10.19 -46.77
CA VAL A 98 -5.40 -10.18 -48.23
C VAL A 98 -4.19 -9.80 -49.05
N CYS A 99 -3.43 -8.78 -48.70
CA CYS A 99 -2.20 -8.41 -49.39
C CYS A 99 -1.14 -9.51 -49.30
N GLY A 100 -0.98 -10.14 -48.13
CA GLY A 100 -0.02 -11.22 -47.95
C GLY A 100 -0.33 -12.45 -48.80
N ILE A 101 -1.60 -12.91 -48.83
CA ILE A 101 -2.05 -14.03 -49.66
C ILE A 101 -1.90 -13.67 -51.15
N ALA A 102 -2.29 -12.48 -51.57
CA ALA A 102 -2.13 -12.01 -52.93
C ALA A 102 -0.66 -12.02 -53.38
N LEU A 103 0.26 -11.56 -52.53
CA LEU A 103 1.70 -11.60 -52.81
C LEU A 103 2.25 -13.03 -52.91
N LEU A 104 1.76 -13.97 -52.08
CA LEU A 104 2.15 -15.37 -52.16
C LEU A 104 1.65 -16.02 -53.46
N ILE A 105 0.45 -15.68 -53.93
CA ILE A 105 -0.08 -16.14 -55.22
C ILE A 105 0.76 -15.54 -56.38
N VAL A 106 1.05 -14.26 -56.32
CA VAL A 106 1.93 -13.58 -57.30
C VAL A 106 3.33 -14.19 -57.28
N ALA A 107 3.86 -14.59 -56.14
CA ALA A 107 5.15 -15.27 -56.05
C ALA A 107 5.16 -16.58 -56.82
N VAL A 108 4.11 -17.41 -56.67
CA VAL A 108 3.98 -18.68 -57.45
C VAL A 108 3.87 -18.38 -58.95
N TRP A 109 3.15 -17.35 -59.34
CA TRP A 109 3.03 -16.94 -60.75
C TRP A 109 4.37 -16.43 -61.29
N LEU A 110 5.10 -15.59 -60.54
CA LEU A 110 6.44 -15.10 -60.94
C LEU A 110 7.46 -16.22 -61.07
N PHE A 111 7.40 -17.26 -60.26
CA PHE A 111 8.26 -18.42 -60.38
C PHE A 111 8.09 -19.15 -61.71
N ASN A 112 6.84 -19.30 -62.18
CA ASN A 112 6.50 -19.96 -63.40
C ASN A 112 6.77 -19.11 -64.70
N LEU A 113 7.14 -17.83 -64.49
CA LEU A 113 7.41 -16.92 -65.60
C LEU A 113 8.85 -17.17 -66.13
N THR A 114 9.00 -17.49 -67.42
CA THR A 114 10.32 -17.63 -68.04
C THR A 114 10.82 -16.24 -68.46
N THR A 115 11.91 -15.79 -67.92
CA THR A 115 12.58 -14.54 -68.33
C THR A 115 14.06 -14.77 -68.57
N ASP A 116 14.57 -14.18 -69.62
CA ASP A 116 16.01 -14.28 -70.01
C ASP A 116 16.86 -13.21 -69.31
N LEU A 117 16.21 -12.27 -68.62
CA LEU A 117 16.88 -11.20 -67.82
C LEU A 117 17.52 -11.79 -66.56
N ARG A 118 18.86 -11.69 -66.50
CA ARG A 118 19.63 -12.10 -65.29
C ARG A 118 20.20 -10.88 -64.58
N LEU A 119 20.06 -10.84 -63.27
CA LEU A 119 20.72 -9.90 -62.41
C LEU A 119 21.76 -10.67 -61.57
N TYR A 120 23.04 -10.40 -61.81
CA TYR A 120 24.14 -11.27 -61.36
C TYR A 120 23.98 -12.69 -61.96
N SER A 121 23.99 -13.71 -61.15
CA SER A 121 23.86 -15.11 -61.53
C SER A 121 22.41 -15.64 -61.49
N LEU A 122 21.45 -14.88 -60.98
CA LEU A 122 20.06 -15.32 -60.80
C LEU A 122 19.15 -14.69 -61.86
N ARG A 123 18.11 -15.40 -62.27
CA ARG A 123 17.07 -14.89 -63.17
C ARG A 123 16.21 -13.89 -62.42
N LEU A 124 15.80 -12.80 -63.05
CA LEU A 124 15.04 -11.72 -62.41
C LEU A 124 13.72 -12.21 -61.81
N ASN A 125 13.04 -13.16 -62.45
CA ASN A 125 11.81 -13.77 -61.94
C ASN A 125 12.03 -14.50 -60.62
N ILE A 126 13.17 -15.16 -60.40
CA ILE A 126 13.51 -15.83 -59.14
C ILE A 126 13.75 -14.82 -58.04
N ILE A 127 14.44 -13.72 -58.32
CA ILE A 127 14.65 -12.62 -57.33
C ILE A 127 13.31 -12.02 -56.91
N LEU A 128 12.42 -11.75 -57.87
CA LEU A 128 11.08 -11.22 -57.59
C LEU A 128 10.22 -12.22 -56.81
N TYR A 129 10.30 -13.52 -57.15
CA TYR A 129 9.66 -14.59 -56.41
C TYR A 129 10.13 -14.63 -54.94
N MET A 130 11.43 -14.56 -54.70
CA MET A 130 11.99 -14.54 -53.35
C MET A 130 11.51 -13.33 -52.57
N ALA A 131 11.59 -12.14 -53.16
CA ALA A 131 11.17 -10.89 -52.52
C ALA A 131 9.67 -10.89 -52.15
N THR A 132 8.81 -11.26 -53.09
CA THR A 132 7.36 -11.33 -52.88
C THR A 132 6.97 -12.43 -51.88
N SER A 133 7.68 -13.56 -51.86
CA SER A 133 7.49 -14.64 -50.89
C SER A 133 7.83 -14.20 -49.47
N VAL A 134 8.93 -13.48 -49.26
CA VAL A 134 9.31 -12.95 -47.93
C VAL A 134 8.28 -11.96 -47.43
N VAL A 135 7.93 -10.96 -48.25
CA VAL A 135 6.95 -9.93 -47.86
C VAL A 135 5.57 -10.54 -47.59
N GLY A 136 5.11 -11.44 -48.46
CA GLY A 136 3.85 -12.15 -48.29
C GLY A 136 3.79 -12.96 -47.00
N THR A 137 4.86 -13.73 -46.71
CA THR A 137 4.97 -14.52 -45.45
C THR A 137 4.94 -13.63 -44.21
N ILE A 138 5.65 -12.50 -44.21
CA ILE A 138 5.64 -11.55 -43.09
C ILE A 138 4.24 -10.97 -42.87
N LEU A 139 3.55 -10.56 -43.93
CA LEU A 139 2.20 -9.98 -43.84
C LEU A 139 1.18 -10.99 -43.31
N VAL A 140 1.22 -12.24 -43.79
CA VAL A 140 0.36 -13.32 -43.30
C VAL A 140 0.66 -13.62 -41.83
N HIS A 141 1.94 -13.70 -41.46
CA HIS A 141 2.34 -13.92 -40.06
C HIS A 141 1.82 -12.82 -39.15
N VAL A 142 1.98 -11.55 -39.50
CA VAL A 142 1.48 -10.41 -38.73
C VAL A 142 -0.05 -10.45 -38.59
N ALA A 143 -0.77 -10.77 -39.67
CA ALA A 143 -2.23 -10.88 -39.65
C ALA A 143 -2.71 -11.99 -38.70
N LEU A 144 -2.15 -13.20 -38.80
CA LEU A 144 -2.53 -14.33 -37.95
C LEU A 144 -2.10 -14.14 -36.50
N ASP A 145 -0.95 -13.52 -36.26
CA ASP A 145 -0.51 -13.13 -34.89
C ASP A 145 -1.51 -12.16 -34.24
N ASN A 146 -2.01 -11.17 -34.97
CA ASN A 146 -3.01 -10.24 -34.51
C ASN A 146 -4.37 -10.91 -34.25
N ILE A 147 -4.79 -11.85 -35.08
CA ILE A 147 -5.99 -12.67 -34.87
C ILE A 147 -5.85 -13.47 -33.56
N SER A 148 -4.72 -14.14 -33.37
CA SER A 148 -4.46 -14.93 -32.18
C SER A 148 -4.48 -14.08 -30.90
N LYS A 149 -3.87 -12.89 -30.93
CA LYS A 149 -3.90 -11.92 -29.81
C LYS A 149 -5.32 -11.50 -29.48
N PHE A 150 -6.12 -11.20 -30.49
CA PHE A 150 -7.52 -10.81 -30.31
C PHE A 150 -8.38 -11.94 -29.72
N LEU A 151 -8.24 -13.17 -30.25
CA LEU A 151 -8.95 -14.33 -29.74
C LEU A 151 -8.58 -14.64 -28.27
N LYS A 152 -7.30 -14.53 -27.93
CA LYS A 152 -6.81 -14.74 -26.56
C LYS A 152 -7.25 -13.63 -25.60
N GLU A 153 -7.33 -12.39 -26.05
CA GLU A 153 -7.91 -11.31 -25.25
C GLU A 153 -9.37 -11.60 -24.89
N GLY A 154 -10.12 -12.19 -25.81
CA GLY A 154 -11.49 -12.66 -25.55
C GLY A 154 -11.56 -13.85 -24.57
N LEU A 155 -10.58 -14.76 -24.61
CA LEU A 155 -10.53 -15.96 -23.76
C LEU A 155 -9.96 -15.70 -22.36
N LEU A 156 -9.19 -14.62 -22.16
CA LEU A 156 -8.63 -14.21 -20.87
C LEU A 156 -9.59 -13.32 -20.06
N LYS A 157 -10.78 -13.06 -20.57
CA LYS A 157 -11.85 -12.48 -19.79
C LYS A 157 -12.23 -13.46 -18.69
N ASP A 158 -12.58 -12.89 -17.53
CA ASP A 158 -12.94 -13.60 -16.31
C ASP A 158 -13.70 -14.92 -16.65
N ARG A 159 -13.19 -16.04 -16.17
CA ARG A 159 -13.78 -17.37 -16.37
C ARG A 159 -15.26 -17.44 -16.00
N PHE A 160 -15.68 -16.57 -15.06
CA PHE A 160 -17.05 -16.46 -14.59
C PHE A 160 -17.85 -15.32 -15.27
N ASN A 161 -17.20 -14.54 -16.14
CA ASN A 161 -17.81 -13.44 -16.89
C ASN A 161 -17.53 -13.58 -18.40
N LEU A 162 -18.03 -14.65 -18.98
CA LEU A 162 -17.85 -14.98 -20.40
C LEU A 162 -18.43 -13.91 -21.34
N GLU A 163 -19.48 -13.22 -20.88
CA GLU A 163 -20.17 -12.17 -21.64
C GLU A 163 -19.50 -10.79 -21.51
N ASN A 164 -18.38 -10.69 -20.76
CA ASN A 164 -17.69 -9.44 -20.49
C ASN A 164 -18.58 -8.39 -19.80
N GLU A 165 -19.42 -8.83 -18.93
CA GLU A 165 -20.29 -7.99 -18.12
C GLU A 165 -19.74 -7.85 -16.71
N SER A 166 -20.19 -6.86 -15.94
CA SER A 166 -19.96 -6.82 -14.51
C SER A 166 -20.84 -7.87 -13.80
N PHE A 167 -20.43 -8.28 -12.60
CA PHE A 167 -21.27 -9.15 -11.78
C PHE A 167 -22.60 -8.46 -11.46
N GLU A 168 -23.65 -9.26 -11.25
CA GLU A 168 -24.91 -8.73 -10.75
C GLU A 168 -24.68 -8.10 -9.37
N GLN A 169 -25.14 -6.85 -9.23
CA GLN A 169 -25.01 -6.08 -8.02
C GLN A 169 -26.37 -5.89 -7.37
N CYS A 170 -26.39 -5.64 -6.06
CA CYS A 170 -27.61 -5.37 -5.33
C CYS A 170 -28.31 -4.14 -5.90
N THR A 171 -29.55 -4.28 -6.33
CA THR A 171 -30.38 -3.20 -6.87
C THR A 171 -31.23 -2.52 -5.80
N GLU A 172 -31.37 -3.15 -4.63
CA GLU A 172 -32.15 -2.65 -3.51
C GLU A 172 -31.30 -1.87 -2.53
N LEU A 173 -31.86 -0.78 -2.00
CA LEU A 173 -31.25 -0.01 -0.92
C LEU A 173 -31.57 -0.70 0.42
N VAL A 174 -30.51 -1.18 1.10
CA VAL A 174 -30.63 -1.76 2.44
C VAL A 174 -30.03 -0.79 3.45
N GLU A 175 -30.88 0.03 4.04
CA GLU A 175 -30.47 1.04 5.01
C GLU A 175 -30.79 0.64 6.45
N ASN A 176 -29.86 0.90 7.37
CA ASN A 176 -30.08 0.79 8.81
C ASN A 176 -29.36 1.93 9.55
N LYS A 177 -29.47 1.94 10.88
CA LYS A 177 -28.89 2.97 11.77
C LYS A 177 -27.39 3.19 11.54
N TYR A 178 -26.64 2.17 11.12
CA TYR A 178 -25.19 2.21 11.02
C TYR A 178 -24.66 2.11 9.58
N SER A 179 -25.53 1.70 8.64
CA SER A 179 -25.12 1.41 7.26
C SER A 179 -24.56 2.62 6.52
N VAL A 180 -23.64 2.33 5.59
CA VAL A 180 -23.21 3.25 4.54
C VAL A 180 -23.62 2.67 3.20
N ASN A 181 -24.39 3.44 2.43
CA ASN A 181 -24.96 3.00 1.18
C ASN A 181 -24.42 3.86 0.04
N ILE A 182 -23.69 3.24 -0.89
CA ILE A 182 -23.01 3.91 -1.99
C ILE A 182 -23.74 3.57 -3.29
N PRO A 183 -24.35 4.57 -3.98
CA PRO A 183 -25.00 4.32 -5.25
C PRO A 183 -23.97 3.98 -6.32
N MET A 184 -24.27 3.01 -7.15
CA MET A 184 -23.42 2.58 -8.25
C MET A 184 -24.20 2.38 -9.55
N ARG A 185 -23.47 2.35 -10.65
CA ARG A 185 -23.97 1.90 -11.95
C ARG A 185 -23.15 0.71 -12.41
N PHE A 186 -23.79 -0.33 -12.88
CA PHE A 186 -23.14 -1.53 -13.40
C PHE A 186 -23.79 -1.98 -14.70
N TYR A 187 -23.01 -2.65 -15.55
CA TYR A 187 -23.46 -3.23 -16.81
C TYR A 187 -23.72 -4.72 -16.63
N TYR A 188 -24.94 -5.15 -16.84
CA TYR A 188 -25.34 -6.55 -16.66
C TYR A 188 -26.48 -6.91 -17.61
N LYS A 189 -26.37 -8.08 -18.29
CA LYS A 189 -27.32 -8.58 -19.29
C LYS A 189 -27.64 -7.52 -20.35
N GLY A 190 -26.61 -6.96 -20.97
CA GLY A 190 -26.72 -6.01 -22.08
C GLY A 190 -27.24 -4.62 -21.71
N LYS A 191 -27.42 -4.29 -20.42
CA LYS A 191 -28.01 -3.00 -19.98
C LYS A 191 -27.27 -2.41 -18.78
N PHE A 192 -27.20 -1.07 -18.75
CA PHE A 192 -26.79 -0.33 -17.56
C PHE A 192 -27.91 -0.33 -16.52
N ARG A 193 -27.57 -0.76 -15.31
CA ARG A 193 -28.48 -0.79 -14.16
C ARG A 193 -27.97 0.10 -13.05
N LYS A 194 -28.89 0.57 -12.21
CA LYS A 194 -28.56 1.25 -10.95
C LYS A 194 -28.51 0.20 -9.85
N GLY A 195 -27.58 0.34 -8.93
CA GLY A 195 -27.45 -0.53 -7.77
C GLY A 195 -26.85 0.18 -6.58
N TRP A 196 -26.65 -0.58 -5.52
CA TRP A 196 -26.16 -0.10 -4.25
C TRP A 196 -25.05 -1.00 -3.71
N CYS A 197 -23.95 -0.41 -3.30
CA CYS A 197 -23.02 -1.07 -2.40
C CYS A 197 -23.51 -0.79 -0.97
N ASN A 198 -24.17 -1.78 -0.37
CA ASN A 198 -24.75 -1.67 0.97
C ASN A 198 -23.76 -2.21 2.01
N ILE A 199 -23.09 -1.33 2.72
CA ILE A 199 -22.23 -1.66 3.87
C ILE A 199 -23.11 -1.61 5.12
N THR A 200 -23.79 -2.71 5.41
CA THR A 200 -24.81 -2.77 6.47
C THR A 200 -24.23 -2.85 7.88
N ASN A 201 -23.01 -3.42 8.01
CA ASN A 201 -22.28 -3.49 9.27
C ASN A 201 -20.86 -2.90 9.12
N PRO A 202 -20.68 -1.56 9.22
CA PRO A 202 -19.40 -0.92 9.07
C PRO A 202 -18.42 -1.21 10.21
N PHE A 203 -18.88 -1.78 11.35
CA PHE A 203 -18.01 -2.13 12.48
C PHE A 203 -17.05 -3.28 12.17
N ARG A 204 -17.28 -4.03 11.09
CA ARG A 204 -16.34 -5.05 10.58
C ARG A 204 -15.15 -4.46 9.84
N GLY A 205 -15.07 -3.14 9.74
CA GLY A 205 -14.06 -2.45 8.95
C GLY A 205 -14.34 -2.48 7.45
N THR A 206 -13.87 -1.45 6.76
CA THR A 206 -13.98 -1.35 5.29
C THR A 206 -12.60 -1.02 4.73
N TRP A 207 -12.05 -1.93 3.95
CA TRP A 207 -10.77 -1.74 3.28
C TRP A 207 -11.00 -1.32 1.83
N VAL A 208 -10.41 -0.18 1.44
CA VAL A 208 -10.55 0.39 0.10
C VAL A 208 -9.21 0.38 -0.61
N VAL A 209 -9.10 -0.41 -1.68
CA VAL A 209 -7.89 -0.50 -2.50
C VAL A 209 -8.13 0.10 -3.87
N GLY A 210 -7.21 0.93 -4.32
CA GLY A 210 -7.28 1.52 -5.66
C GLY A 210 -6.02 2.34 -5.98
N THR A 211 -5.72 2.48 -7.25
CA THR A 211 -4.59 3.29 -7.73
C THR A 211 -4.80 4.78 -7.42
N PRO A 212 -3.74 5.59 -7.37
CA PRO A 212 -3.87 7.04 -7.28
C PRO A 212 -4.80 7.58 -8.39
N GLY A 213 -5.68 8.52 -8.03
CA GLY A 213 -6.64 9.09 -8.98
C GLY A 213 -7.87 8.22 -9.30
N SER A 214 -8.02 7.02 -8.71
CA SER A 214 -9.19 6.14 -8.94
C SER A 214 -10.50 6.62 -8.32
N GLY A 215 -10.48 7.76 -7.62
CA GLY A 215 -11.68 8.34 -7.01
C GLY A 215 -12.06 7.77 -5.64
N LYS A 216 -11.16 7.06 -4.93
CA LYS A 216 -11.42 6.49 -3.59
C LYS A 216 -12.07 7.50 -2.63
N THR A 217 -11.47 8.68 -2.53
CA THR A 217 -11.92 9.74 -1.63
C THR A 217 -13.35 10.18 -1.96
N PHE A 218 -13.61 10.50 -3.21
CA PHE A 218 -14.93 10.97 -3.66
C PHE A 218 -16.02 9.88 -3.59
N SER A 219 -15.68 8.67 -4.03
CA SER A 219 -16.67 7.60 -4.20
C SER A 219 -16.98 6.85 -2.91
N ILE A 220 -16.01 6.78 -1.97
CA ILE A 220 -16.14 5.97 -0.75
C ILE A 220 -16.01 6.83 0.51
N ILE A 221 -14.91 7.57 0.68
CA ILE A 221 -14.63 8.29 1.93
C ILE A 221 -15.67 9.38 2.19
N GLU A 222 -16.01 10.19 1.20
CA GLU A 222 -17.02 11.23 1.36
C GLU A 222 -18.43 10.70 1.70
N PRO A 223 -18.94 9.63 1.06
CA PRO A 223 -20.15 8.95 1.51
C PRO A 223 -20.13 8.50 2.96
N PHE A 224 -19.00 7.95 3.46
CA PHE A 224 -18.86 7.60 4.88
C PHE A 224 -18.97 8.83 5.78
N ILE A 225 -18.21 9.88 5.51
CA ILE A 225 -18.26 11.14 6.27
C ILE A 225 -19.69 11.68 6.29
N ARG A 226 -20.34 11.77 5.13
CA ARG A 226 -21.69 12.33 5.00
C ARG A 226 -22.73 11.54 5.75
N GLN A 227 -22.71 10.20 5.62
CA GLN A 227 -23.77 9.35 6.17
C GLN A 227 -23.59 9.12 7.67
N HIS A 228 -22.36 8.83 8.13
CA HIS A 228 -22.11 8.67 9.56
C HIS A 228 -22.32 9.97 10.34
N SER A 229 -21.93 11.12 9.76
CA SER A 229 -22.23 12.43 10.36
C SER A 229 -23.75 12.67 10.53
N ALA A 230 -24.56 12.28 9.52
CA ALA A 230 -26.00 12.39 9.60
C ALA A 230 -26.65 11.38 10.57
N LYS A 231 -25.97 10.29 10.89
CA LYS A 231 -26.42 9.22 11.79
C LYS A 231 -25.93 9.38 13.24
N GLY A 232 -25.31 10.51 13.58
CA GLY A 232 -24.88 10.82 14.94
C GLY A 232 -23.65 10.09 15.43
N PHE A 233 -22.77 9.66 14.53
CA PHE A 233 -21.46 9.12 14.91
C PHE A 233 -20.53 10.24 15.38
N ALA A 234 -19.66 9.96 16.34
CA ALA A 234 -18.42 10.70 16.50
C ALA A 234 -17.46 10.30 15.37
N MET A 235 -16.56 11.19 15.00
CA MET A 235 -15.71 10.95 13.84
C MET A 235 -14.24 11.27 14.11
N VAL A 236 -13.35 10.41 13.58
CA VAL A 236 -11.92 10.65 13.51
C VAL A 236 -11.50 10.53 12.05
N VAL A 237 -10.90 11.58 11.51
CA VAL A 237 -10.46 11.59 10.12
C VAL A 237 -8.98 11.96 10.06
N TYR A 238 -8.17 11.07 9.50
CA TYR A 238 -6.79 11.35 9.11
C TYR A 238 -6.77 11.88 7.69
N ASP A 239 -6.40 13.13 7.52
CA ASP A 239 -6.31 13.82 6.22
C ASP A 239 -4.86 13.85 5.74
N TYR A 240 -4.52 12.93 4.85
CA TYR A 240 -3.17 12.81 4.31
C TYR A 240 -2.72 14.05 3.53
N LYS A 241 -3.67 14.72 2.87
CA LYS A 241 -3.44 15.93 2.07
C LYS A 241 -4.23 17.10 2.64
N TRP A 242 -3.84 17.54 3.83
CA TRP A 242 -4.45 18.70 4.46
C TRP A 242 -4.51 19.91 3.50
N PRO A 243 -5.67 20.64 3.39
CA PRO A 243 -6.93 20.48 4.12
C PRO A 243 -8.06 19.80 3.30
N THR A 244 -7.76 18.76 2.52
CA THR A 244 -8.71 18.19 1.54
C THR A 244 -9.94 17.55 2.19
N LEU A 245 -9.76 16.65 3.17
CA LEU A 245 -10.87 16.03 3.91
C LEU A 245 -11.37 16.93 5.05
N ALA A 246 -10.51 17.78 5.57
CA ALA A 246 -10.83 18.73 6.62
C ALA A 246 -12.03 19.61 6.29
N THR A 247 -12.00 20.23 5.12
CA THR A 247 -13.08 21.11 4.64
C THR A 247 -14.42 20.37 4.51
N LYS A 248 -14.38 19.12 4.04
CA LYS A 248 -15.56 18.28 3.88
C LYS A 248 -16.12 17.83 5.22
N LEU A 249 -15.25 17.38 6.12
CA LEU A 249 -15.63 16.98 7.47
C LEU A 249 -16.25 18.14 8.25
N TYR A 250 -15.62 19.31 8.19
CA TYR A 250 -16.11 20.51 8.87
C TYR A 250 -17.45 20.99 8.31
N TYR A 251 -17.62 20.94 6.97
CA TYR A 251 -18.90 21.24 6.35
C TYR A 251 -20.02 20.31 6.85
N HIS A 252 -19.77 19.00 6.90
CA HIS A 252 -20.77 18.04 7.38
C HIS A 252 -21.02 18.17 8.88
N TYR A 253 -20.01 18.50 9.67
CA TYR A 253 -20.16 18.82 11.10
C TYR A 253 -21.12 20.00 11.28
N LEU A 254 -20.86 21.15 10.67
CA LEU A 254 -21.71 22.35 10.79
C LEU A 254 -23.14 22.11 10.27
N LYS A 255 -23.27 21.37 9.15
CA LYS A 255 -24.57 21.02 8.62
C LYS A 255 -25.39 20.19 9.59
N ASN A 256 -24.81 19.13 10.13
CA ASN A 256 -25.51 18.22 11.04
C ASN A 256 -25.68 18.81 12.44
N GLN A 257 -24.83 19.73 12.87
CA GLN A 257 -25.03 20.53 14.08
C GLN A 257 -26.31 21.37 13.97
N LYS A 258 -26.51 22.06 12.82
CA LYS A 258 -27.74 22.84 12.57
C LYS A 258 -28.99 21.97 12.48
N LEU A 259 -28.86 20.72 12.01
CA LEU A 259 -29.97 19.76 11.90
C LEU A 259 -30.26 19.00 13.20
N GLY A 260 -29.43 19.16 14.23
CA GLY A 260 -29.56 18.42 15.49
C GLY A 260 -29.24 16.93 15.38
N ASN A 261 -28.50 16.50 14.37
CA ASN A 261 -28.14 15.10 14.15
C ASN A 261 -26.89 14.68 14.96
N LEU A 262 -26.07 15.62 15.42
CA LEU A 262 -24.88 15.32 16.18
C LEU A 262 -25.21 14.95 17.63
N PRO A 263 -24.35 14.14 18.29
CA PRO A 263 -24.44 13.92 19.72
C PRO A 263 -24.42 15.25 20.49
N GLU A 264 -25.16 15.32 21.59
CA GLU A 264 -25.23 16.54 22.43
C GLU A 264 -23.84 16.92 22.93
N GLY A 265 -23.49 18.21 22.85
CA GLY A 265 -22.20 18.72 23.28
C GLY A 265 -21.02 18.37 22.39
N CYS A 266 -21.26 17.78 21.20
CA CYS A 266 -20.20 17.38 20.29
C CYS A 266 -19.33 18.56 19.84
N LYS A 267 -18.01 18.43 20.02
CA LYS A 267 -17.00 19.45 19.66
C LYS A 267 -16.22 19.04 18.42
N PHE A 268 -15.72 20.03 17.69
CA PHE A 268 -14.80 19.82 16.58
C PHE A 268 -13.38 20.21 17.01
N SER A 269 -12.43 19.29 16.85
CA SER A 269 -11.03 19.49 17.21
C SER A 269 -10.11 19.08 16.07
N VAL A 270 -8.97 19.74 15.99
CA VAL A 270 -7.94 19.48 14.99
C VAL A 270 -6.60 19.24 15.71
N ILE A 271 -5.83 18.27 15.23
CA ILE A 271 -4.42 18.10 15.57
C ILE A 271 -3.64 18.31 14.29
N ASN A 272 -2.79 19.33 14.28
CA ASN A 272 -2.07 19.75 13.09
C ASN A 272 -0.64 20.20 13.45
N PHE A 273 0.35 19.40 13.07
CA PHE A 273 1.77 19.69 13.27
C PHE A 273 2.36 20.66 12.23
N VAL A 274 1.62 20.98 11.16
CA VAL A 274 2.05 21.93 10.13
C VAL A 274 1.65 23.35 10.54
N ASP A 275 0.44 23.50 11.08
CA ASP A 275 -0.14 24.79 11.45
C ASP A 275 -0.78 24.67 12.83
N VAL A 276 0.03 24.98 13.85
CA VAL A 276 -0.36 24.85 15.26
C VAL A 276 -1.47 25.81 15.68
N GLU A 277 -1.74 26.89 14.93
CA GLU A 277 -2.82 27.82 15.23
C GLU A 277 -4.20 27.15 15.17
N TYR A 278 -4.35 26.13 14.34
CA TYR A 278 -5.57 25.31 14.24
C TYR A 278 -5.52 24.05 15.10
N SER A 279 -4.46 23.84 15.88
CA SER A 279 -4.25 22.60 16.61
C SER A 279 -4.71 22.68 18.06
N ARG A 280 -5.25 21.57 18.56
CA ARG A 280 -5.37 21.30 19.99
C ARG A 280 -4.12 20.60 20.49
N ARG A 281 -3.82 20.78 21.78
CA ARG A 281 -2.80 19.99 22.47
C ARG A 281 -3.31 18.59 22.76
N VAL A 282 -2.41 17.62 22.73
CA VAL A 282 -2.69 16.23 23.08
C VAL A 282 -1.46 15.62 23.70
N ASN A 283 -1.59 15.02 24.87
CA ASN A 283 -0.49 14.30 25.47
C ASN A 283 -0.76 12.79 25.42
N PRO A 284 -0.12 12.03 24.50
CA PRO A 284 -0.29 10.59 24.38
C PRO A 284 0.46 9.81 25.47
N ILE A 285 1.31 10.48 26.27
CA ILE A 285 2.15 9.91 27.32
C ILE A 285 1.57 10.27 28.69
N GLN A 286 0.45 9.66 29.03
CA GLN A 286 -0.22 9.86 30.30
C GLN A 286 -0.53 8.52 30.96
N GLN A 287 -0.64 8.49 32.28
CA GLN A 287 -0.95 7.28 33.04
C GLN A 287 -2.25 6.60 32.57
N LYS A 288 -3.25 7.37 32.17
CA LYS A 288 -4.51 6.81 31.63
C LYS A 288 -4.32 6.00 30.34
N TYR A 289 -3.22 6.20 29.61
CA TYR A 289 -2.86 5.45 28.41
C TYR A 289 -1.76 4.43 28.67
N ILE A 290 -0.87 4.73 29.65
CA ILE A 290 0.30 3.93 29.97
C ILE A 290 0.22 3.52 31.45
N ASN A 291 -0.51 2.46 31.72
CA ASN A 291 -0.75 1.95 33.06
C ASN A 291 0.23 0.86 33.49
N ASN A 292 1.01 0.32 32.55
CA ASN A 292 1.99 -0.72 32.79
C ASN A 292 3.18 -0.63 31.82
N LEU A 293 4.21 -1.39 32.09
CA LEU A 293 5.43 -1.42 31.28
C LEU A 293 5.21 -1.91 29.86
N ALA A 294 4.25 -2.83 29.64
CA ALA A 294 3.93 -3.34 28.30
C ALA A 294 3.33 -2.21 27.42
N ALA A 295 2.48 -1.37 27.98
CA ALA A 295 1.93 -0.22 27.26
C ALA A 295 3.01 0.85 26.95
N ALA A 296 4.02 1.00 27.82
CA ALA A 296 5.18 1.85 27.52
C ALA A 296 6.03 1.28 26.39
N SER A 297 6.26 -0.04 26.39
CA SER A 297 6.99 -0.73 25.31
C SER A 297 6.28 -0.63 23.97
N GLU A 298 4.97 -0.85 23.92
CA GLU A 298 4.15 -0.67 22.71
C GLU A 298 4.21 0.77 22.17
N THR A 299 4.24 1.77 23.07
CA THR A 299 4.38 3.18 22.68
C THR A 299 5.73 3.45 22.04
N ALA A 300 6.80 2.95 22.66
CA ALA A 300 8.16 3.10 22.18
C ALA A 300 8.35 2.40 20.82
N GLU A 301 7.82 1.19 20.68
CA GLU A 301 7.86 0.39 19.46
C GLU A 301 7.13 1.12 18.32
N THR A 302 5.87 1.52 18.54
CA THR A 302 5.07 2.27 17.55
C THR A 302 5.81 3.51 17.07
N LEU A 303 6.41 4.27 17.97
CA LEU A 303 7.13 5.50 17.62
C LEU A 303 8.38 5.21 16.80
N LEU A 304 9.21 4.27 17.24
CA LEU A 304 10.48 3.95 16.58
C LEU A 304 10.28 3.28 15.22
N GLU A 305 9.34 2.34 15.10
CA GLU A 305 9.02 1.69 13.83
C GLU A 305 8.46 2.69 12.81
N SER A 306 7.61 3.62 13.25
CA SER A 306 7.09 4.68 12.39
C SER A 306 8.20 5.62 11.87
N LEU A 307 9.22 5.91 12.69
CA LEU A 307 10.37 6.74 12.30
C LEU A 307 11.37 6.00 11.39
N GLN A 308 11.38 4.66 11.44
CA GLN A 308 12.25 3.81 10.62
C GLN A 308 11.64 3.45 9.26
N LYS A 309 10.40 3.82 9.01
CA LYS A 309 9.67 3.54 7.77
C LYS A 309 10.52 3.84 6.54
N GLY A 310 10.66 2.85 5.66
CA GLY A 310 11.45 2.95 4.42
C GLY A 310 12.88 2.39 4.51
N LYS A 311 13.39 1.99 5.67
CA LYS A 311 14.59 1.16 5.71
C LYS A 311 14.22 -0.29 5.41
N LYS A 312 14.88 -0.89 4.41
CA LYS A 312 14.66 -2.29 4.02
C LYS A 312 14.90 -3.21 5.22
N GLU A 313 13.97 -4.13 5.48
CA GLU A 313 14.19 -5.34 6.27
C GLU A 313 15.35 -6.14 5.64
N GLY A 314 16.55 -5.93 6.11
CA GLY A 314 17.73 -6.56 5.54
C GLY A 314 18.95 -6.44 6.46
N GLY A 315 18.77 -5.91 7.65
CA GLY A 315 19.79 -5.87 8.69
C GLY A 315 20.05 -7.27 9.27
N GLY A 316 21.31 -7.65 9.44
CA GLY A 316 21.70 -8.87 10.17
C GLY A 316 21.24 -8.81 11.63
N GLY A 317 21.39 -9.91 12.37
CA GLY A 317 20.96 -10.03 13.78
C GLY A 317 21.48 -8.93 14.72
N SER A 318 22.57 -8.24 14.37
CA SER A 318 23.08 -7.07 15.09
C SER A 318 22.13 -5.86 15.03
N ASP A 319 21.55 -5.58 13.87
CA ASP A 319 20.65 -4.42 13.69
C ASP A 319 19.35 -4.60 14.49
N GLN A 320 18.83 -5.83 14.51
CA GLN A 320 17.65 -6.17 15.32
C GLN A 320 17.93 -6.02 16.82
N PHE A 321 19.12 -6.40 17.27
CA PHE A 321 19.52 -6.21 18.67
C PHE A 321 19.54 -4.73 19.05
N PHE A 322 20.15 -3.87 18.24
CA PHE A 322 20.20 -2.43 18.52
C PHE A 322 18.81 -1.77 18.49
N GLN A 323 17.94 -2.19 17.58
CA GLN A 323 16.55 -1.70 17.51
C GLN A 323 15.75 -2.10 18.75
N THR A 324 15.78 -3.38 19.15
CA THR A 324 15.09 -3.84 20.36
C THR A 324 15.62 -3.15 21.61
N SER A 325 16.93 -2.92 21.67
CA SER A 325 17.55 -2.17 22.77
C SER A 325 17.04 -0.72 22.81
N ALA A 326 16.96 -0.05 21.67
CA ALA A 326 16.43 1.32 21.58
C ALA A 326 14.96 1.39 22.04
N VAL A 327 14.13 0.42 21.66
CA VAL A 327 12.73 0.31 22.12
C VAL A 327 12.67 0.14 23.63
N ASN A 328 13.43 -0.79 24.20
CA ASN A 328 13.45 -1.04 25.65
C ASN A 328 13.91 0.18 26.45
N PHE A 329 14.91 0.90 25.96
CA PHE A 329 15.40 2.10 26.61
C PHE A 329 14.39 3.24 26.58
N LEU A 330 13.74 3.48 25.44
CA LEU A 330 12.67 4.48 25.34
C LEU A 330 11.48 4.10 26.20
N ALA A 331 11.10 2.82 26.25
CA ALA A 331 10.04 2.32 27.12
C ALA A 331 10.33 2.57 28.60
N ALA A 332 11.59 2.34 29.02
CA ALA A 332 12.02 2.64 30.38
C ALA A 332 11.88 4.13 30.72
N CYS A 333 12.32 5.03 29.81
CA CYS A 333 12.18 6.46 29.98
C CYS A 333 10.68 6.88 30.05
N ILE A 334 9.85 6.39 29.15
CA ILE A 334 8.41 6.69 29.13
C ILE A 334 7.76 6.24 30.44
N TYR A 335 7.99 5.00 30.86
CA TYR A 335 7.36 4.45 32.05
C TYR A 335 7.82 5.18 33.32
N PHE A 336 9.12 5.50 33.41
CA PHE A 336 9.69 6.28 34.51
C PHE A 336 8.98 7.63 34.65
N PHE A 337 8.90 8.42 33.56
CA PHE A 337 8.31 9.76 33.66
C PHE A 337 6.79 9.76 33.86
N VAL A 338 6.09 8.75 33.38
CA VAL A 338 4.65 8.59 33.68
C VAL A 338 4.39 8.38 35.18
N ASN A 339 5.33 7.77 35.89
CA ASN A 339 5.21 7.45 37.29
C ASN A 339 5.96 8.41 38.24
N TYR A 340 6.80 9.29 37.69
CA TYR A 340 7.65 10.19 38.47
C TYR A 340 6.87 11.38 39.08
N GLU A 341 6.98 11.58 40.38
CA GLU A 341 6.37 12.72 41.12
C GLU A 341 4.97 13.07 40.63
N LYS A 342 4.02 12.14 40.79
CA LYS A 342 2.65 12.31 40.32
C LYS A 342 1.94 13.50 40.95
N GLU A 343 1.33 14.31 40.13
CA GLU A 343 0.58 15.48 40.46
C GLU A 343 -0.93 15.22 40.27
N PRO A 344 -1.81 15.60 41.21
CA PRO A 344 -3.25 15.41 41.14
C PRO A 344 -3.93 16.52 40.33
N TYR A 345 -4.97 16.15 39.59
CA TYR A 345 -5.78 17.05 38.77
C TYR A 345 -7.27 16.80 38.99
N ASP A 346 -8.10 17.85 38.91
CA ASP A 346 -9.55 17.76 38.93
C ASP A 346 -10.13 17.32 37.58
N LYS A 347 -11.47 17.26 37.47
CA LYS A 347 -12.17 16.88 36.21
C LYS A 347 -12.05 17.94 35.13
N GLU A 348 -11.85 19.18 35.53
CA GLU A 348 -11.69 20.35 34.66
C GLU A 348 -10.25 20.51 34.15
N GLY A 349 -9.31 19.69 34.65
CA GLY A 349 -7.89 19.75 34.28
C GLY A 349 -7.07 20.74 35.12
N ASN A 350 -7.63 21.29 36.21
CA ASN A 350 -6.89 22.16 37.12
C ASN A 350 -6.02 21.30 38.03
N LYS A 351 -4.79 21.76 38.26
CA LYS A 351 -3.85 21.12 39.16
C LYS A 351 -4.27 21.32 40.61
N LEU A 352 -4.42 20.22 41.32
CA LEU A 352 -4.68 20.19 42.75
C LEU A 352 -3.35 20.15 43.53
N ARG A 353 -3.39 20.50 44.80
CA ARG A 353 -2.22 20.46 45.66
C ARG A 353 -2.20 19.17 46.46
N ALA A 354 -1.27 18.26 46.15
CA ALA A 354 -1.05 17.07 46.97
C ALA A 354 -0.21 17.44 48.21
N GLU A 355 -0.63 16.96 49.37
CA GLU A 355 0.20 17.00 50.57
C GLU A 355 1.29 15.92 50.40
N MET A 356 2.56 16.33 50.48
CA MET A 356 3.71 15.47 50.24
C MET A 356 4.42 15.12 51.54
N THR A 357 4.84 13.87 51.71
CA THR A 357 5.70 13.41 52.80
C THR A 357 6.97 12.79 52.26
N GLU A 358 8.05 12.97 52.99
CA GLU A 358 9.35 12.41 52.60
C GLU A 358 9.44 10.93 53.01
N GLU A 359 9.73 10.06 52.07
CA GLU A 359 9.90 8.63 52.34
C GLU A 359 11.26 8.39 53.05
N PRO A 360 11.28 7.74 54.22
CA PRO A 360 12.49 7.65 55.05
C PRO A 360 13.69 6.96 54.37
N GLN A 361 13.42 6.04 53.47
CA GLN A 361 14.45 5.20 52.82
C GLN A 361 15.01 5.81 51.52
N THR A 362 14.22 6.54 50.76
CA THR A 362 14.60 7.04 49.43
C THR A 362 14.75 8.56 49.38
N LYS A 363 14.36 9.25 50.45
CA LYS A 363 14.25 10.72 50.53
C LYS A 363 13.36 11.33 49.41
N ARG A 364 12.52 10.53 48.80
CA ARG A 364 11.56 10.98 47.81
C ARG A 364 10.31 11.52 48.46
N LEU A 365 9.77 12.61 47.92
CA LEU A 365 8.47 13.12 48.29
C LEU A 365 7.39 12.21 47.67
N LYS A 366 6.58 11.60 48.56
CA LYS A 366 5.39 10.85 48.15
C LYS A 366 4.13 11.54 48.63
N PRO A 367 3.04 11.50 47.86
CA PRO A 367 1.77 12.08 48.32
C PRO A 367 1.25 11.30 49.52
N THR A 368 0.79 12.03 50.57
CA THR A 368 0.15 11.47 51.79
C THR A 368 -1.22 10.86 51.53
N GLY A 369 -1.77 11.08 50.31
CA GLY A 369 -3.14 10.73 49.94
C GLY A 369 -4.14 11.87 50.16
N ARG A 370 -3.76 12.92 50.87
CA ARG A 370 -4.59 14.12 50.97
C ARG A 370 -4.30 15.08 49.83
N VAL A 371 -5.36 15.54 49.21
CA VAL A 371 -5.30 16.48 48.09
C VAL A 371 -6.19 17.67 48.40
N LEU A 372 -5.68 18.87 48.15
CA LEU A 372 -6.36 20.14 48.43
C LEU A 372 -6.63 20.88 47.12
N ASP A 373 -7.77 21.58 47.07
CA ASP A 373 -8.07 22.51 45.98
C ASP A 373 -7.28 23.84 46.13
N ALA A 374 -7.47 24.76 45.18
CA ALA A 374 -6.82 26.06 45.20
C ALA A 374 -7.23 26.91 46.44
N GLN A 375 -8.34 26.59 47.05
CA GLN A 375 -8.89 27.25 48.24
C GLN A 375 -8.45 26.59 49.55
N GLY A 376 -7.75 25.45 49.46
CA GLY A 376 -7.27 24.70 50.62
C GLY A 376 -8.28 23.72 51.23
N ASN A 377 -9.38 23.44 50.54
CA ASN A 377 -10.34 22.41 50.95
C ASN A 377 -9.88 21.04 50.42
N GLU A 378 -10.25 19.99 51.16
CA GLU A 378 -9.98 18.62 50.72
C GLU A 378 -10.77 18.31 49.44
N ALA A 379 -10.07 17.84 48.41
CA ALA A 379 -10.61 17.55 47.09
C ALA A 379 -10.21 16.13 46.63
N GLU A 380 -11.10 15.43 45.93
CA GLU A 380 -10.77 14.15 45.31
C GLU A 380 -10.18 14.38 43.91
N PRO A 381 -8.95 13.91 43.64
CA PRO A 381 -8.38 14.03 42.32
C PRO A 381 -9.11 13.13 41.33
N ALA A 382 -9.40 13.66 40.15
CA ALA A 382 -9.98 12.87 39.06
C ALA A 382 -8.94 11.96 38.38
N TYR A 383 -7.70 12.45 38.33
CA TYR A 383 -6.57 11.69 37.78
C TYR A 383 -5.23 12.25 38.26
N TRP A 384 -4.19 11.46 38.06
CA TRP A 384 -2.81 11.81 38.40
C TRP A 384 -1.96 11.84 37.16
N LEU A 385 -1.05 12.81 37.01
CA LEU A 385 -0.07 12.88 35.95
C LEU A 385 1.34 12.93 36.54
N GLY A 386 2.27 12.20 35.92
CA GLY A 386 3.68 12.39 36.22
C GLY A 386 4.12 13.81 35.89
N LYS A 387 4.94 14.40 36.74
CA LYS A 387 5.38 15.80 36.63
C LYS A 387 6.01 16.14 35.29
N TYR A 388 6.71 15.18 34.69
CA TYR A 388 7.41 15.33 33.43
C TYR A 388 6.94 14.31 32.37
N SER A 389 5.70 13.82 32.48
CA SER A 389 5.15 12.82 31.57
C SER A 389 4.64 13.43 30.26
N ASP A 390 5.54 13.97 29.50
CA ASP A 390 5.26 14.45 28.13
C ASP A 390 6.46 14.22 27.20
N MET A 391 6.23 14.32 25.90
CA MET A 391 7.27 14.08 24.91
C MET A 391 8.43 15.09 24.99
N PRO A 392 8.20 16.39 25.15
CA PRO A 392 9.28 17.36 25.29
C PRO A 392 10.28 17.05 26.41
N HIS A 393 9.80 16.67 27.59
CA HIS A 393 10.67 16.33 28.70
C HIS A 393 11.46 15.04 28.46
N ILE A 394 10.82 14.02 27.87
CA ILE A 394 11.50 12.76 27.53
C ILE A 394 12.58 13.00 26.48
N LEU A 395 12.30 13.78 25.43
CA LEU A 395 13.30 14.11 24.40
C LEU A 395 14.47 14.92 24.97
N SER A 396 14.19 15.85 25.88
CA SER A 396 15.24 16.61 26.56
C SER A 396 16.12 15.71 27.44
N PHE A 397 15.49 14.81 28.20
CA PHE A 397 16.21 13.85 29.05
C PHE A 397 17.09 12.90 28.25
N LEU A 398 16.65 12.44 27.10
CA LEU A 398 17.45 11.58 26.21
C LEU A 398 18.74 12.26 25.71
N ASN A 399 18.84 13.58 25.77
CA ASN A 399 20.04 14.34 25.37
C ASN A 399 21.05 14.53 26.51
N GLU A 400 20.71 14.14 27.74
CA GLU A 400 21.61 14.20 28.90
C GLU A 400 22.76 13.18 28.79
N SER A 401 23.77 13.31 29.67
CA SER A 401 24.86 12.34 29.75
C SER A 401 24.35 10.95 30.14
N TYR A 402 24.96 9.89 29.64
CA TYR A 402 24.58 8.52 29.98
C TYR A 402 24.62 8.29 31.49
N GLN A 403 25.62 8.85 32.17
CA GLN A 403 25.74 8.73 33.62
C GLN A 403 24.53 9.34 34.33
N THR A 404 24.14 10.56 33.98
CA THR A 404 22.96 11.24 34.54
C THR A 404 21.68 10.45 34.27
N ILE A 405 21.52 9.95 33.04
CA ILE A 405 20.34 9.17 32.64
C ILE A 405 20.21 7.91 33.51
N PHE A 406 21.29 7.15 33.68
CA PHE A 406 21.24 5.91 34.47
C PHE A 406 21.07 6.20 35.96
N GLU A 407 21.76 7.20 36.51
CA GLU A 407 21.56 7.63 37.91
C GLU A 407 20.10 7.97 38.22
N VAL A 408 19.39 8.59 37.28
CA VAL A 408 17.97 8.93 37.42
C VAL A 408 17.09 7.69 37.29
N LEU A 409 17.25 6.90 36.20
CA LEU A 409 16.41 5.73 35.93
C LEU A 409 16.58 4.60 36.98
N GLU A 410 17.78 4.41 37.52
CA GLU A 410 18.07 3.43 38.59
C GLU A 410 17.34 3.71 39.90
N THR A 411 16.81 4.91 40.08
CA THR A 411 15.99 5.23 41.25
C THR A 411 14.64 4.52 41.25
N ASP A 412 14.23 3.91 40.13
CA ASP A 412 12.98 3.17 39.99
C ASP A 412 13.24 1.67 39.75
N ASN A 413 12.86 0.83 40.70
CA ASN A 413 13.06 -0.61 40.63
C ASN A 413 12.23 -1.31 39.54
N GLU A 414 11.12 -0.71 39.09
CA GLU A 414 10.26 -1.30 38.06
C GLU A 414 10.89 -1.20 36.65
N VAL A 415 11.73 -0.19 36.43
CA VAL A 415 12.45 0.00 35.17
C VAL A 415 13.79 -0.74 35.13
N ALA A 416 14.34 -1.12 36.27
CA ALA A 416 15.64 -1.77 36.38
C ALA A 416 15.84 -2.99 35.46
N PRO A 417 14.85 -3.88 35.27
CA PRO A 417 15.01 -5.03 34.34
C PRO A 417 15.28 -4.63 32.90
N LEU A 418 14.76 -3.50 32.43
CA LEU A 418 15.01 -3.02 31.07
C LEU A 418 16.40 -2.40 30.90
N LEU A 419 17.03 -1.98 32.00
CA LEU A 419 18.33 -1.30 32.00
C LEU A 419 19.53 -2.25 32.07
N GLY A 420 19.33 -3.54 32.39
CA GLY A 420 20.41 -4.51 32.62
C GLY A 420 21.50 -4.55 31.54
N PRO A 421 21.15 -4.68 30.25
CA PRO A 421 22.12 -4.69 29.14
C PRO A 421 22.94 -3.40 29.06
N PHE A 422 22.33 -2.25 29.30
CA PHE A 422 22.96 -0.93 29.23
C PHE A 422 23.90 -0.70 30.42
N GLN A 423 23.46 -1.06 31.62
CA GLN A 423 24.27 -0.98 32.83
C GLN A 423 25.53 -1.83 32.72
N THR A 424 25.43 -3.01 32.13
CA THR A 424 26.57 -3.90 31.89
C THR A 424 27.57 -3.24 30.93
N ALA A 425 27.08 -2.63 29.84
CA ALA A 425 27.94 -1.92 28.90
C ALA A 425 28.64 -0.71 29.58
N LEU A 426 27.88 0.06 30.39
CA LEU A 426 28.43 1.21 31.12
C LEU A 426 29.53 0.78 32.15
N LYS A 427 29.26 -0.24 32.97
CA LYS A 427 30.22 -0.79 33.95
C LYS A 427 31.50 -1.31 33.30
N ASN A 428 31.36 -1.95 32.15
CA ASN A 428 32.49 -2.48 31.39
C ASN A 428 33.20 -1.42 30.55
N LYS A 429 32.75 -0.15 30.59
CA LYS A 429 33.24 0.97 29.77
C LYS A 429 33.17 0.69 28.25
N ALA A 430 32.23 -0.14 27.84
CA ALA A 430 31.97 -0.47 26.43
C ALA A 430 31.15 0.65 25.77
N MET A 431 31.75 1.83 25.66
CA MET A 431 31.04 3.04 25.19
C MET A 431 30.55 2.93 23.75
N GLU A 432 31.27 2.25 22.86
CA GLU A 432 30.86 2.00 21.48
C GLU A 432 29.56 1.17 21.40
N GLN A 433 29.45 0.14 22.26
CA GLN A 433 28.24 -0.67 22.34
C GLN A 433 27.07 0.15 22.89
N LEU A 434 27.32 0.94 23.94
CA LEU A 434 26.31 1.80 24.54
C LEU A 434 25.81 2.85 23.54
N GLU A 435 26.72 3.46 22.80
CA GLU A 435 26.39 4.42 21.72
C GLU A 435 25.62 3.73 20.59
N GLY A 436 25.94 2.51 20.22
CA GLY A 436 25.16 1.73 19.24
C GLY A 436 23.71 1.51 19.69
N MET A 437 23.50 1.22 20.99
CA MET A 437 22.16 0.97 21.54
C MET A 437 21.34 2.26 21.73
N ILE A 438 21.91 3.33 22.29
CA ILE A 438 21.20 4.56 22.66
C ILE A 438 21.37 5.64 21.59
N GLY A 439 22.53 5.72 20.95
CA GLY A 439 22.81 6.69 19.89
C GLY A 439 21.85 6.55 18.71
N THR A 440 21.51 5.31 18.34
CA THR A 440 20.45 5.05 17.33
C THR A 440 19.12 5.68 17.73
N LEU A 441 18.70 5.53 19.00
CA LEU A 441 17.49 6.16 19.51
C LEU A 441 17.56 7.69 19.40
N ARG A 442 18.68 8.30 19.83
CA ARG A 442 18.88 9.75 19.77
C ARG A 442 18.76 10.30 18.34
N VAL A 443 19.34 9.60 17.36
CA VAL A 443 19.25 9.99 15.94
C VAL A 443 17.80 10.00 15.45
N TYR A 444 16.99 9.01 15.82
CA TYR A 444 15.59 8.97 15.42
C TYR A 444 14.76 10.02 16.18
N THR A 445 14.91 10.12 17.48
CA THR A 445 14.10 11.01 18.31
C THR A 445 14.45 12.48 18.15
N SER A 446 15.69 12.82 17.76
CA SER A 446 16.09 14.21 17.48
C SER A 446 15.25 14.88 16.38
N ARG A 447 14.73 14.08 15.44
CA ARG A 447 13.84 14.57 14.38
C ARG A 447 12.48 15.03 14.90
N LEU A 448 12.06 14.52 16.06
CA LEU A 448 10.79 14.88 16.71
C LEU A 448 10.88 16.17 17.51
N ALA A 449 12.08 16.68 17.78
CA ALA A 449 12.31 17.87 18.58
C ALA A 449 12.06 19.16 17.78
N THR A 450 10.83 19.35 17.31
CA THR A 450 10.38 20.58 16.64
C THR A 450 9.54 21.44 17.59
N LYS A 451 9.43 22.74 17.31
CA LYS A 451 8.62 23.67 18.12
C LYS A 451 7.15 23.24 18.14
N GLU A 452 6.67 22.78 16.99
CA GLU A 452 5.29 22.35 16.79
C GLU A 452 4.98 21.09 17.61
N SER A 453 5.87 20.08 17.56
CA SER A 453 5.69 18.86 18.35
C SER A 453 5.78 19.13 19.85
N TYR A 454 6.68 20.02 20.27
CA TYR A 454 6.79 20.42 21.66
C TYR A 454 5.53 21.14 22.13
N TRP A 455 4.98 22.05 21.31
CA TRP A 455 3.76 22.76 21.67
C TRP A 455 2.55 21.81 21.78
N ILE A 456 2.40 20.90 20.81
CA ILE A 456 1.25 19.98 20.75
C ILE A 456 1.31 18.95 21.88
N PHE A 457 2.50 18.40 22.17
CA PHE A 457 2.65 17.30 23.11
C PHE A 457 2.96 17.72 24.55
N HIS A 458 3.06 19.03 24.82
CA HIS A 458 3.29 19.52 26.18
C HIS A 458 2.09 19.25 27.06
N LYS A 459 2.33 18.82 28.30
CA LYS A 459 1.28 18.42 29.25
C LYS A 459 0.45 19.57 29.83
N ASP A 460 1.00 20.80 29.86
CA ASP A 460 0.32 21.95 30.44
C ASP A 460 -0.67 22.55 29.44
N GLY A 461 -1.93 22.59 29.83
CA GLY A 461 -2.98 23.21 29.05
C GLY A 461 -4.22 22.31 28.88
N ASP A 462 -5.13 22.79 28.07
CA ASP A 462 -6.38 22.11 27.76
C ASP A 462 -6.12 20.94 26.77
N ASP A 463 -5.67 19.81 27.32
CA ASP A 463 -5.36 18.62 26.56
C ASP A 463 -6.62 17.98 25.99
N PHE A 464 -6.58 17.69 24.69
CA PHE A 464 -7.64 16.93 24.04
C PHE A 464 -7.65 15.47 24.53
N ASP A 465 -8.79 15.00 25.04
CA ASP A 465 -8.94 13.58 25.39
C ASP A 465 -9.23 12.75 24.13
N LEU A 466 -8.40 11.74 23.90
CA LEU A 466 -8.52 10.83 22.75
C LEU A 466 -9.74 9.90 22.84
N LYS A 467 -10.52 9.91 23.93
CA LYS A 467 -11.78 9.16 24.03
C LYS A 467 -12.94 9.90 23.36
N VAL A 468 -12.86 10.03 22.04
CA VAL A 468 -13.89 10.71 21.22
C VAL A 468 -15.28 10.05 21.28
N SER A 469 -15.34 8.81 21.77
CA SER A 469 -16.57 8.01 21.94
C SER A 469 -17.32 8.31 23.22
N ASP A 470 -16.82 9.18 24.11
CA ASP A 470 -17.47 9.47 25.38
C ASP A 470 -18.80 10.22 25.15
N PRO A 471 -19.94 9.67 25.61
CA PRO A 471 -21.23 10.34 25.49
C PRO A 471 -21.30 11.72 26.19
N LYS A 472 -20.43 11.95 27.20
CA LYS A 472 -20.39 13.23 27.94
C LYS A 472 -19.56 14.29 27.20
N ASN A 473 -18.61 13.88 26.39
CA ASN A 473 -17.73 14.78 25.63
C ASN A 473 -17.44 14.24 24.23
N PRO A 474 -18.49 14.02 23.43
CA PRO A 474 -18.32 13.49 22.07
C PRO A 474 -17.53 14.47 21.21
N SER A 475 -16.70 13.94 20.30
CA SER A 475 -15.84 14.82 19.52
C SER A 475 -15.67 14.34 18.09
N TYR A 476 -15.57 15.31 17.18
CA TYR A 476 -14.97 15.15 15.87
C TYR A 476 -13.51 15.53 15.97
N LEU A 477 -12.64 14.62 15.57
CA LEU A 477 -11.21 14.84 15.55
C LEU A 477 -10.69 14.73 14.12
N LEU A 478 -10.04 15.78 13.67
CA LEU A 478 -9.26 15.78 12.46
C LEU A 478 -7.78 15.71 12.80
N ILE A 479 -7.06 14.81 12.14
CA ILE A 479 -5.61 14.65 12.26
C ILE A 479 -5.02 15.01 10.90
N ALA A 480 -4.29 16.13 10.86
CA ALA A 480 -3.70 16.65 9.64
C ALA A 480 -2.33 16.01 9.35
N ASN A 481 -2.01 15.82 8.08
CA ASN A 481 -0.68 15.43 7.62
C ASN A 481 -0.21 16.33 6.49
N ASP A 482 1.10 16.35 6.28
CA ASP A 482 1.76 16.99 5.14
C ASP A 482 2.61 15.93 4.43
N PRO A 483 2.37 15.67 3.13
CA PRO A 483 3.17 14.74 2.35
C PRO A 483 4.66 15.08 2.29
N GLU A 484 5.04 16.36 2.42
CA GLU A 484 6.44 16.79 2.40
C GLU A 484 7.18 16.44 3.70
N MET A 485 6.46 16.37 4.83
CA MET A 485 7.00 16.05 6.15
C MET A 485 6.52 14.68 6.68
N GLU A 486 6.05 13.80 5.80
CA GLU A 486 5.42 12.51 6.13
C GLU A 486 6.22 11.67 7.14
N SER A 487 7.54 11.62 7.02
CA SER A 487 8.39 10.76 7.86
C SER A 487 8.39 11.15 9.35
N ILE A 488 8.13 12.42 9.66
CA ILE A 488 8.11 12.95 11.03
C ILE A 488 6.66 13.02 11.52
N ILE A 489 5.83 13.75 10.79
CA ILE A 489 4.42 13.96 11.15
C ILE A 489 3.66 12.63 11.16
N GLY A 490 3.94 11.74 10.21
CA GLY A 490 3.35 10.41 10.16
C GLY A 490 3.63 9.58 11.43
N ALA A 491 4.83 9.67 11.99
CA ALA A 491 5.19 8.97 13.23
C ALA A 491 4.44 9.53 14.44
N LEU A 492 4.32 10.86 14.54
CA LEU A 492 3.56 11.53 15.60
C LEU A 492 2.07 11.21 15.49
N ASN A 493 1.51 11.23 14.30
CA ASN A 493 0.13 10.88 14.03
C ASN A 493 -0.16 9.40 14.31
N ALA A 494 0.78 8.50 14.00
CA ALA A 494 0.66 7.07 14.31
C ALA A 494 0.56 6.83 15.82
N LEU A 495 1.36 7.53 16.61
CA LEU A 495 1.30 7.47 18.08
C LEU A 495 -0.06 7.93 18.61
N ILE A 496 -0.59 9.03 18.09
CA ILE A 496 -1.91 9.56 18.49
C ILE A 496 -3.02 8.57 18.11
N LEU A 497 -2.99 8.06 16.89
CA LEU A 497 -4.00 7.10 16.40
C LEU A 497 -3.96 5.78 17.16
N ASN A 498 -2.77 5.26 17.48
CA ASN A 498 -2.63 4.07 18.31
C ASN A 498 -3.35 4.26 19.67
N ARG A 499 -3.10 5.36 20.34
CA ARG A 499 -3.75 5.67 21.62
C ARG A 499 -5.26 5.88 21.49
N LEU A 500 -5.68 6.56 20.43
CA LEU A 500 -7.08 6.82 20.15
C LEU A 500 -7.85 5.50 19.92
N VAL A 501 -7.35 4.59 19.10
CA VAL A 501 -8.01 3.31 18.80
C VAL A 501 -8.17 2.48 20.08
N THR A 502 -7.14 2.43 20.93
CA THR A 502 -7.20 1.75 22.22
C THR A 502 -8.28 2.37 23.12
N ARG A 503 -8.35 3.69 23.19
CA ARG A 503 -9.32 4.41 24.06
C ARG A 503 -10.75 4.31 23.59
N VAL A 504 -11.00 4.36 22.27
CA VAL A 504 -12.34 4.23 21.70
C VAL A 504 -12.95 2.87 22.00
N ASN A 505 -12.12 1.83 22.10
CA ASN A 505 -12.56 0.46 22.37
C ASN A 505 -12.73 0.13 23.86
N THR A 506 -12.39 1.05 24.77
CA THR A 506 -12.64 0.86 26.22
C THR A 506 -14.10 1.15 26.57
N ASP A 507 -14.60 0.51 27.64
CA ASP A 507 -15.97 0.70 28.20
C ASP A 507 -17.09 0.42 27.18
N GLN A 508 -16.99 -0.71 26.50
CA GLN A 508 -17.98 -1.15 25.52
C GLN A 508 -19.41 -1.19 26.08
N GLY A 509 -20.36 -0.73 25.26
CA GLY A 509 -21.78 -0.63 25.63
C GLY A 509 -22.22 0.73 26.19
N ARG A 510 -21.28 1.61 26.52
CA ARG A 510 -21.58 2.98 26.98
C ARG A 510 -21.10 4.06 26.01
N ASN A 511 -20.39 3.67 24.96
CA ASN A 511 -19.81 4.58 24.00
C ASN A 511 -20.79 4.91 22.87
N ILE A 512 -20.68 6.13 22.32
CA ILE A 512 -21.32 6.44 21.05
C ILE A 512 -20.51 5.78 19.90
N PRO A 513 -21.17 5.44 18.78
CA PRO A 513 -20.45 4.87 17.64
C PRO A 513 -19.45 5.87 17.07
N VAL A 514 -18.27 5.39 16.74
CA VAL A 514 -17.19 6.20 16.16
C VAL A 514 -16.86 5.71 14.77
N SER A 515 -16.71 6.64 13.83
CA SER A 515 -16.19 6.37 12.49
C SER A 515 -14.76 6.84 12.40
N ILE A 516 -13.80 5.91 12.30
CA ILE A 516 -12.38 6.21 12.12
C ILE A 516 -12.08 6.04 10.64
N ILE A 517 -11.70 7.13 9.98
CA ILE A 517 -11.41 7.19 8.55
C ILE A 517 -9.94 7.56 8.38
N VAL A 518 -9.19 6.67 7.75
CA VAL A 518 -7.78 6.88 7.46
C VAL A 518 -7.58 6.97 5.95
N ASP A 519 -7.26 8.16 5.47
CA ASP A 519 -6.85 8.37 4.08
C ASP A 519 -5.37 8.00 3.93
N GLU A 520 -5.04 7.18 2.93
CA GLU A 520 -3.68 6.73 2.66
C GLU A 520 -3.01 5.99 3.85
N LEU A 521 -3.66 4.92 4.33
CA LEU A 521 -3.18 4.10 5.45
C LEU A 521 -1.70 3.64 5.35
N PRO A 522 -1.12 3.35 4.16
CA PRO A 522 0.31 3.01 4.05
C PRO A 522 1.28 4.10 4.54
N THR A 523 0.81 5.32 4.75
CA THR A 523 1.63 6.42 5.29
C THR A 523 1.79 6.36 6.81
N LEU A 524 0.91 5.63 7.48
CA LEU A 524 0.92 5.43 8.93
C LEU A 524 1.40 4.03 9.27
N TYR A 525 2.31 3.91 10.21
CA TYR A 525 2.75 2.63 10.73
C TYR A 525 2.41 2.56 12.22
N PHE A 526 1.41 1.75 12.59
CA PHE A 526 1.13 1.42 13.98
C PHE A 526 0.52 0.01 14.07
N HIS A 527 0.95 -0.74 15.05
CA HIS A 527 0.71 -2.19 15.15
C HIS A 527 -0.78 -2.54 15.23
N LEU A 528 -1.55 -1.75 15.94
CA LEU A 528 -3.00 -1.95 16.11
C LEU A 528 -3.82 -1.78 14.83
N SER A 529 -3.31 -1.06 13.82
CA SER A 529 -4.05 -0.85 12.56
C SER A 529 -4.30 -2.16 11.82
N LEU A 530 -3.32 -3.06 11.80
CA LEU A 530 -3.42 -4.35 11.11
C LEU A 530 -4.29 -5.35 11.87
N ILE A 531 -4.21 -5.38 13.21
CA ILE A 531 -4.99 -6.30 14.04
C ILE A 531 -6.47 -5.92 14.03
N HIS A 532 -6.81 -4.64 14.14
CA HIS A 532 -8.20 -4.17 14.13
C HIS A 532 -8.86 -4.23 12.75
N ILE A 533 -8.09 -4.28 11.68
CA ILE A 533 -8.58 -4.48 10.32
C ILE A 533 -8.75 -5.97 10.00
N SER A 534 -7.86 -6.83 10.51
CA SER A 534 -7.86 -8.27 10.23
C SER A 534 -8.71 -9.10 11.18
N GLU A 535 -8.97 -8.63 12.41
CA GLU A 535 -9.79 -9.35 13.40
C GLU A 535 -10.95 -8.50 13.96
N PRO A 536 -11.97 -8.16 13.17
CA PRO A 536 -13.12 -7.44 13.70
C PRO A 536 -14.11 -8.30 14.49
N THR A 537 -13.77 -9.52 14.88
CA THR A 537 -14.77 -10.57 15.04
C THR A 537 -14.98 -11.13 16.45
N ARG A 538 -14.74 -10.39 17.51
CA ARG A 538 -15.18 -10.90 18.83
C ARG A 538 -16.31 -10.10 19.50
N GLN A 539 -17.05 -9.29 18.75
CA GLN A 539 -18.19 -8.54 19.28
C GLN A 539 -19.54 -8.92 18.66
N GLU A 540 -19.65 -10.10 18.09
CA GLU A 540 -20.95 -10.73 17.94
C GLU A 540 -21.12 -11.68 19.10
N ALA A 541 -21.76 -11.25 20.13
CA ALA A 541 -22.59 -12.14 20.93
C ALA A 541 -23.37 -11.31 21.93
N ILE A 542 -24.60 -11.41 21.81
CA ILE A 542 -25.71 -11.19 22.71
C ILE A 542 -26.52 -9.98 22.36
#